data_da67b9a06ed37e7106cf2d47a60d51f5
#
_entry.id   da67b9a06ed37e7106cf2d47a60d51f5
#
_cell.length_a   1.000
_cell.length_b   1.000
_cell.length_c   1.000
_cell.angle_alpha   90.00
_cell.angle_beta   90.00
_cell.angle_gamma   90.00
#
_symmetry.space_group_name_H-M   'P 1'
#
loop_
_entity.id
_entity.type
_entity.pdbx_description
1 polymer ?
#
loop_
_entity_poly.entity_id
_entity_poly.type
_entity_poly.pdbx_seq_one_letter_code
_entity_poly.pdbx_strand_id
1 'polypeptide(L)'
;MEIKQTHDDPNRFLWYFVYIAITVISGLPLFGLRLSDFGINYLLLLFIHEFAGFLFFGHTFFSNIWAMQIRFNQAKEVGIWARGFLRKLALSITMTTSIIIPITGLMLMESWGGLNNAPWAWNAYLAFWAMAAISITPDIIRYGRNRNSGDPKHGMVSGAIRGNIGTVLTIYIICCMVIKVSWITPFPNLFIG
;
A
#
# COMPACT_ATOMS: atom_id res chain seq x y z
N MET A 1 -21.80 26.90 13.98
CA MET A 1 -21.61 25.48 14.14
C MET A 1 -20.15 25.23 14.50
N GLU A 2 -19.86 25.06 15.78
CA GLU A 2 -18.51 24.83 16.28
C GLU A 2 -18.00 23.49 15.72
N ILE A 3 -16.95 23.54 14.90
CA ILE A 3 -16.32 22.31 14.41
C ILE A 3 -15.57 21.72 15.58
N LYS A 4 -16.18 20.72 16.20
CA LYS A 4 -15.59 19.94 17.28
C LYS A 4 -14.20 19.49 16.84
N GLN A 5 -13.16 19.97 17.51
CA GLN A 5 -11.79 19.48 17.29
C GLN A 5 -11.82 17.97 17.50
N THR A 6 -11.65 17.24 16.43
CA THR A 6 -11.66 15.78 16.52
C THR A 6 -10.34 15.36 17.14
N HIS A 7 -10.47 14.64 18.24
CA HIS A 7 -9.35 13.96 18.88
C HIS A 7 -8.68 12.97 17.92
N ASP A 8 -7.43 12.66 18.20
CA ASP A 8 -6.69 11.60 17.51
C ASP A 8 -7.51 10.30 17.48
N ASP A 9 -7.32 9.50 16.43
CA ASP A 9 -7.99 8.21 16.32
C ASP A 9 -7.66 7.34 17.54
N PRO A 10 -8.66 6.87 18.31
CA PRO A 10 -8.41 6.06 19.51
C PRO A 10 -7.65 4.75 19.19
N ASN A 11 -7.81 4.24 17.97
CA ASN A 11 -7.16 3.02 17.51
C ASN A 11 -5.80 3.26 16.82
N ARG A 12 -5.27 4.50 16.84
CA ARG A 12 -4.03 4.82 16.12
C ARG A 12 -2.84 3.92 16.47
N PHE A 13 -2.72 3.53 17.74
CA PHE A 13 -1.64 2.65 18.19
C PHE A 13 -1.78 1.24 17.67
N LEU A 14 -3.02 0.74 17.53
CA LEU A 14 -3.30 -0.55 16.90
C LEU A 14 -2.86 -0.53 15.42
N TRP A 15 -3.20 0.53 14.69
CA TRP A 15 -2.78 0.69 13.29
C TRP A 15 -1.28 0.77 13.14
N TYR A 16 -0.59 1.49 14.02
CA TYR A 16 0.87 1.56 14.00
C TYR A 16 1.50 0.20 14.31
N PHE A 17 0.98 -0.51 15.31
CA PHE A 17 1.45 -1.86 15.64
C PHE A 17 1.29 -2.82 14.48
N VAL A 18 0.10 -2.88 13.88
CA VAL A 18 -0.18 -3.71 12.71
C VAL A 18 0.76 -3.36 11.56
N TYR A 19 0.97 -2.07 11.29
CA TYR A 19 1.86 -1.63 10.23
C TYR A 19 3.32 -2.03 10.49
N ILE A 20 3.80 -1.87 11.71
CA ILE A 20 5.17 -2.29 12.08
C ILE A 20 5.32 -3.80 11.93
N ALA A 21 4.36 -4.59 12.41
CA ALA A 21 4.41 -6.04 12.28
C ALA A 21 4.49 -6.49 10.82
N ILE A 22 3.69 -5.88 9.94
CA ILE A 22 3.71 -6.16 8.50
C ILE A 22 5.05 -5.75 7.89
N THR A 23 5.56 -4.59 8.26
CA THR A 23 6.85 -4.10 7.77
C THR A 23 7.95 -5.08 8.14
N VAL A 24 7.96 -5.60 9.37
CA VAL A 24 8.92 -6.62 9.81
C VAL A 24 8.76 -7.90 9.00
N ILE A 25 7.55 -8.45 8.87
CA ILE A 25 7.30 -9.69 8.12
C ILE A 25 7.70 -9.51 6.64
N SER A 26 7.31 -8.40 6.03
CA SER A 26 7.67 -8.12 4.64
C SER A 26 9.17 -7.87 4.45
N GLY A 27 9.90 -7.52 5.50
CA GLY A 27 11.34 -7.31 5.50
C GLY A 27 12.18 -8.58 5.62
N LEU A 28 11.59 -9.73 5.99
CA LEU A 28 12.30 -10.98 6.20
C LEU A 28 13.24 -11.39 5.04
N PRO A 29 12.85 -11.24 3.77
CA PRO A 29 13.74 -11.57 2.65
C PRO A 29 15.02 -10.74 2.59
N LEU A 30 15.04 -9.52 3.12
CA LEU A 30 16.26 -8.70 3.18
C LEU A 30 17.34 -9.32 4.09
N PHE A 31 16.92 -10.18 5.01
CA PHE A 31 17.79 -10.92 5.93
C PHE A 31 17.97 -12.38 5.52
N GLY A 32 17.63 -12.74 4.27
CA GLY A 32 17.75 -14.10 3.76
C GLY A 32 16.71 -15.09 4.30
N LEU A 33 15.73 -14.61 5.07
CA LEU A 33 14.67 -15.45 5.62
C LEU A 33 13.55 -15.62 4.58
N ARG A 34 12.97 -16.81 4.51
CA ARG A 34 11.85 -17.12 3.61
C ARG A 34 10.56 -17.26 4.40
N LEU A 35 9.47 -16.85 3.79
CA LEU A 35 8.15 -17.05 4.34
C LEU A 35 7.55 -18.30 3.70
N SER A 36 7.31 -19.34 4.51
CA SER A 36 6.69 -20.58 4.05
C SER A 36 5.25 -20.34 3.58
N ASP A 37 4.79 -21.16 2.64
CA ASP A 37 3.39 -21.21 2.19
C ASP A 37 2.45 -21.91 3.18
N PHE A 38 3.02 -22.52 4.24
CA PHE A 38 2.28 -23.29 5.26
C PHE A 38 1.39 -24.41 4.68
N GLY A 39 1.70 -24.91 3.49
CA GLY A 39 0.91 -25.94 2.82
C GLY A 39 -0.40 -25.42 2.21
N ILE A 40 -0.56 -24.09 2.07
CA ILE A 40 -1.72 -23.50 1.41
C ILE A 40 -1.66 -23.83 -0.08
N ASN A 41 -2.80 -24.21 -0.66
CA ASN A 41 -2.88 -24.49 -2.08
C ASN A 41 -2.42 -23.28 -2.92
N TYR A 42 -1.49 -23.51 -3.85
CA TYR A 42 -0.89 -22.46 -4.68
C TYR A 42 -1.92 -21.60 -5.42
N LEU A 43 -2.96 -22.22 -6.01
CA LEU A 43 -3.99 -21.46 -6.75
C LEU A 43 -4.84 -20.60 -5.83
N LEU A 44 -5.13 -21.08 -4.61
CA LEU A 44 -5.84 -20.29 -3.62
C LEU A 44 -4.99 -19.09 -3.18
N LEU A 45 -3.70 -19.32 -2.91
CA LEU A 45 -2.77 -18.26 -2.52
C LEU A 45 -2.60 -17.22 -3.63
N LEU A 46 -2.48 -17.67 -4.88
CA LEU A 46 -2.41 -16.82 -6.07
C LEU A 46 -3.70 -15.98 -6.22
N PHE A 47 -4.87 -16.62 -6.07
CA PHE A 47 -6.16 -15.92 -6.12
C PHE A 47 -6.25 -14.82 -5.06
N ILE A 48 -5.86 -15.11 -3.81
CA ILE A 48 -5.87 -14.11 -2.72
C ILE A 48 -4.93 -12.96 -3.04
N HIS A 49 -3.73 -13.25 -3.53
CA HIS A 49 -2.73 -12.25 -3.91
C HIS A 49 -3.23 -11.33 -5.03
N GLU A 50 -3.71 -11.91 -6.11
CA GLU A 50 -4.21 -11.14 -7.27
C GLU A 50 -5.45 -10.35 -6.93
N PHE A 51 -6.42 -10.94 -6.22
CA PHE A 51 -7.63 -10.24 -5.81
C PHE A 51 -7.31 -9.04 -4.91
N ALA A 52 -6.40 -9.20 -3.95
CA ALA A 52 -5.94 -8.10 -3.14
C ALA A 52 -5.24 -7.03 -4.00
N GLY A 53 -4.45 -7.43 -5.00
CA GLY A 53 -3.81 -6.54 -5.97
C GLY A 53 -4.81 -5.71 -6.77
N PHE A 54 -5.88 -6.33 -7.27
CA PHE A 54 -6.97 -5.63 -7.97
C PHE A 54 -7.67 -4.61 -7.08
N LEU A 55 -7.99 -4.98 -5.85
CA LEU A 55 -8.62 -4.07 -4.90
C LEU A 55 -7.70 -2.89 -4.57
N PHE A 56 -6.43 -3.14 -4.33
CA PHE A 56 -5.44 -2.11 -4.04
C PHE A 56 -5.28 -1.14 -5.21
N PHE A 57 -5.05 -1.65 -6.41
CA PHE A 57 -4.88 -0.83 -7.62
C PHE A 57 -6.14 -0.04 -7.93
N GLY A 58 -7.29 -0.71 -7.97
CA GLY A 58 -8.57 -0.07 -8.26
C GLY A 58 -8.87 1.05 -7.27
N HIS A 59 -8.73 0.78 -5.97
CA HIS A 59 -8.95 1.81 -4.96
C HIS A 59 -7.94 2.96 -5.10
N THR A 60 -6.65 2.70 -5.26
CA THR A 60 -5.62 3.74 -5.35
C THR A 60 -5.85 4.64 -6.58
N PHE A 61 -6.14 4.04 -7.73
CA PHE A 61 -6.35 4.78 -8.97
C PHE A 61 -7.64 5.59 -8.95
N PHE A 62 -8.77 4.94 -8.72
CA PHE A 62 -10.08 5.60 -8.81
C PHE A 62 -10.33 6.57 -7.66
N SER A 63 -9.85 6.30 -6.45
CA SER A 63 -10.02 7.21 -5.32
C SER A 63 -9.30 8.53 -5.51
N ASN A 64 -8.14 8.54 -6.18
CA ASN A 64 -7.42 9.77 -6.51
C ASN A 64 -8.20 10.62 -7.52
N ILE A 65 -8.70 10.02 -8.61
CA ILE A 65 -9.52 10.71 -9.61
C ILE A 65 -10.78 11.28 -8.96
N TRP A 66 -11.50 10.46 -8.23
CA TRP A 66 -12.74 10.83 -7.55
C TRP A 66 -12.52 11.96 -6.54
N ALA A 67 -11.46 11.85 -5.73
CA ALA A 67 -11.12 12.88 -4.75
C ALA A 67 -10.82 14.23 -5.40
N MET A 68 -10.14 14.25 -6.54
CA MET A 68 -9.87 15.48 -7.29
C MET A 68 -11.15 16.07 -7.87
N GLN A 69 -11.99 15.25 -8.51
CA GLN A 69 -13.26 15.70 -9.08
C GLN A 69 -14.16 16.36 -8.03
N ILE A 70 -14.31 15.74 -6.86
CA ILE A 70 -15.13 16.31 -5.79
C ILE A 70 -14.55 17.63 -5.28
N ARG A 71 -13.25 17.70 -5.04
CA ARG A 71 -12.61 18.89 -4.46
C ARG A 71 -12.62 20.09 -5.37
N PHE A 72 -12.65 19.88 -6.69
CA PHE A 72 -12.67 20.98 -7.65
C PHE A 72 -14.09 21.40 -8.07
N ASN A 73 -15.03 20.45 -8.10
CA ASN A 73 -16.32 20.65 -8.74
C ASN A 73 -17.52 20.63 -7.79
N GLN A 74 -17.31 20.36 -6.48
CA GLN A 74 -18.40 20.24 -5.52
C GLN A 74 -18.29 21.27 -4.39
N ALA A 75 -19.43 21.49 -3.70
CA ALA A 75 -19.50 22.35 -2.53
C ALA A 75 -18.54 21.92 -1.42
N LYS A 76 -18.11 22.86 -0.59
CA LYS A 76 -17.14 22.64 0.50
C LYS A 76 -17.55 21.52 1.45
N GLU A 77 -18.82 21.46 1.79
CA GLU A 77 -19.39 20.47 2.71
C GLU A 77 -19.27 19.06 2.15
N VAL A 78 -19.53 18.88 0.85
CA VAL A 78 -19.36 17.62 0.12
C VAL A 78 -17.89 17.21 0.09
N GLY A 79 -16.98 18.15 -0.11
CA GLY A 79 -15.53 17.90 -0.07
C GLY A 79 -15.04 17.45 1.29
N ILE A 80 -15.58 18.00 2.38
CA ILE A 80 -15.24 17.58 3.75
C ILE A 80 -15.77 16.15 4.03
N TRP A 81 -17.03 15.88 3.68
CA TRP A 81 -17.64 14.56 3.81
C TRP A 81 -16.86 13.51 3.01
N ALA A 82 -16.56 13.80 1.75
CA ALA A 82 -15.82 12.90 0.86
C ALA A 82 -14.43 12.54 1.42
N ARG A 83 -13.74 13.49 2.04
CA ARG A 83 -12.46 13.21 2.71
C ARG A 83 -12.62 12.20 3.85
N GLY A 84 -13.66 12.34 4.68
CA GLY A 84 -13.96 11.40 5.74
C GLY A 84 -14.27 9.99 5.21
N PHE A 85 -15.02 9.92 4.12
CA PHE A 85 -15.37 8.66 3.47
C PHE A 85 -14.14 7.98 2.83
N LEU A 86 -13.32 8.73 2.07
CA LEU A 86 -12.07 8.22 1.49
C LEU A 86 -11.10 7.70 2.57
N ARG A 87 -11.04 8.36 3.72
CA ARG A 87 -10.26 7.87 4.84
C ARG A 87 -10.72 6.48 5.31
N LYS A 88 -12.02 6.27 5.44
CA LYS A 88 -12.57 4.97 5.84
C LYS A 88 -12.24 3.90 4.79
N LEU A 89 -12.40 4.21 3.51
CA LEU A 89 -12.04 3.31 2.42
C LEU A 89 -10.53 3.00 2.40
N ALA A 90 -9.68 3.99 2.61
CA ALA A 90 -8.24 3.77 2.68
C ALA A 90 -7.85 2.86 3.85
N LEU A 91 -8.47 3.00 5.01
CA LEU A 91 -8.22 2.13 6.16
C LEU A 91 -8.77 0.71 5.93
N SER A 92 -9.90 0.55 5.29
CA SER A 92 -10.51 -0.78 5.08
C SER A 92 -9.92 -1.51 3.85
N ILE A 93 -9.63 -0.82 2.77
CA ILE A 93 -9.15 -1.44 1.53
C ILE A 93 -7.62 -1.35 1.43
N THR A 94 -7.07 -0.13 1.40
CA THR A 94 -5.63 0.04 1.16
C THR A 94 -4.79 -0.58 2.26
N MET A 95 -5.15 -0.38 3.53
CA MET A 95 -4.43 -0.99 4.66
C MET A 95 -4.48 -2.51 4.58
N THR A 96 -5.67 -3.09 4.45
CA THR A 96 -5.84 -4.55 4.42
C THR A 96 -5.09 -5.17 3.26
N THR A 97 -5.21 -4.60 2.06
CA THR A 97 -4.54 -5.12 0.87
C THR A 97 -3.02 -4.91 0.91
N SER A 98 -2.54 -3.80 1.49
CA SER A 98 -1.10 -3.56 1.67
C SER A 98 -0.43 -4.55 2.64
N ILE A 99 -1.23 -5.27 3.43
CA ILE A 99 -0.81 -6.40 4.28
C ILE A 99 -0.80 -7.69 3.48
N ILE A 100 -1.93 -8.00 2.85
CA ILE A 100 -2.16 -9.28 2.18
C ILE A 100 -1.19 -9.45 1.02
N ILE A 101 -0.99 -8.42 0.19
CA ILE A 101 -0.18 -8.50 -1.02
C ILE A 101 1.27 -8.92 -0.75
N PRO A 102 2.05 -8.24 0.11
CA PRO A 102 3.45 -8.64 0.33
C PRO A 102 3.57 -10.00 1.01
N ILE A 103 2.69 -10.32 1.94
CA ILE A 103 2.73 -11.62 2.65
C ILE A 103 2.46 -12.76 1.67
N THR A 104 1.35 -12.70 0.95
CA THR A 104 0.99 -13.75 -0.03
C THR A 104 1.97 -13.80 -1.19
N GLY A 105 2.50 -12.66 -1.63
CA GLY A 105 3.53 -12.60 -2.66
C GLY A 105 4.83 -13.31 -2.24
N LEU A 106 5.28 -13.10 -1.00
CA LEU A 106 6.45 -13.78 -0.46
C LEU A 106 6.24 -15.30 -0.30
N MET A 107 5.04 -15.71 0.12
CA MET A 107 4.66 -17.11 0.21
C MET A 107 4.66 -17.77 -1.19
N LEU A 108 4.13 -17.09 -2.20
CA LEU A 108 4.15 -17.58 -3.58
C LEU A 108 5.57 -17.76 -4.14
N MET A 109 6.53 -16.95 -3.68
CA MET A 109 7.92 -17.06 -4.10
C MET A 109 8.60 -18.34 -3.62
N GLU A 110 8.06 -19.04 -2.63
CA GLU A 110 8.58 -20.35 -2.21
C GLU A 110 8.55 -21.36 -3.36
N SER A 111 7.46 -21.39 -4.14
CA SER A 111 7.32 -22.23 -5.35
C SER A 111 8.35 -21.92 -6.44
N TRP A 112 9.00 -20.75 -6.39
CA TRP A 112 10.05 -20.31 -7.32
C TRP A 112 11.46 -20.43 -6.72
N GLY A 113 11.59 -21.07 -5.55
CA GLY A 113 12.87 -21.19 -4.84
C GLY A 113 13.30 -19.90 -4.11
N GLY A 114 12.36 -18.97 -3.91
CA GLY A 114 12.56 -17.70 -3.22
C GLY A 114 12.77 -16.52 -4.17
N LEU A 115 12.78 -15.32 -3.61
CA LEU A 115 12.94 -14.05 -4.32
C LEU A 115 14.23 -13.99 -5.16
N ASN A 116 15.32 -14.59 -4.69
CA ASN A 116 16.62 -14.57 -5.36
C ASN A 116 16.61 -15.24 -6.74
N ASN A 117 15.67 -16.16 -6.97
CA ASN A 117 15.54 -16.86 -8.24
C ASN A 117 14.58 -16.17 -9.23
N ALA A 118 13.95 -15.06 -8.82
CA ALA A 118 12.97 -14.35 -9.60
C ALA A 118 13.29 -12.83 -9.66
N PRO A 119 14.17 -12.39 -10.56
CA PRO A 119 14.56 -10.97 -10.68
C PRO A 119 13.38 -10.01 -10.84
N TRP A 120 12.34 -10.43 -11.56
CA TRP A 120 11.10 -9.67 -11.72
C TRP A 120 10.35 -9.48 -10.37
N ALA A 121 10.36 -10.48 -9.52
CA ALA A 121 9.74 -10.40 -8.21
C ALA A 121 10.53 -9.50 -7.25
N TRP A 122 11.87 -9.53 -7.34
CA TRP A 122 12.73 -8.57 -6.64
C TRP A 122 12.41 -7.13 -7.03
N ASN A 123 12.22 -6.85 -8.32
CA ASN A 123 11.86 -5.51 -8.77
C ASN A 123 10.51 -5.05 -8.23
N ALA A 124 9.50 -5.93 -8.26
CA ALA A 124 8.19 -5.65 -7.68
C ALA A 124 8.28 -5.42 -6.17
N TYR A 125 9.07 -6.21 -5.46
CA TYR A 125 9.31 -6.10 -4.03
C TYR A 125 9.98 -4.76 -3.65
N LEU A 126 11.02 -4.35 -4.37
CA LEU A 126 11.67 -3.05 -4.15
C LEU A 126 10.74 -1.88 -4.46
N ALA A 127 9.95 -1.98 -5.53
CA ALA A 127 8.95 -0.97 -5.86
C ALA A 127 7.85 -0.87 -4.80
N PHE A 128 7.43 -2.01 -4.21
CA PHE A 128 6.51 -2.01 -3.08
C PHE A 128 7.10 -1.28 -1.87
N TRP A 129 8.38 -1.50 -1.54
CA TRP A 129 9.05 -0.79 -0.45
C TRP A 129 9.15 0.71 -0.71
N ALA A 130 9.47 1.12 -1.94
CA ALA A 130 9.48 2.52 -2.34
C ALA A 130 8.09 3.16 -2.18
N MET A 131 7.04 2.45 -2.61
CA MET A 131 5.66 2.87 -2.45
C MET A 131 5.24 2.93 -0.96
N ALA A 132 5.65 1.96 -0.14
CA ALA A 132 5.40 1.96 1.29
C ALA A 132 6.03 3.17 1.97
N ALA A 133 7.27 3.51 1.64
CA ALA A 133 7.97 4.65 2.22
C ALA A 133 7.37 6.00 1.79
N ILE A 134 7.06 6.16 0.50
CA ILE A 134 6.64 7.45 -0.08
C ILE A 134 5.15 7.72 0.11
N SER A 135 4.32 6.69 0.06
CA SER A 135 2.86 6.82 0.01
C SER A 135 2.17 6.24 1.24
N ILE A 136 2.35 4.95 1.51
CA ILE A 136 1.59 4.23 2.54
C ILE A 136 1.92 4.76 3.94
N THR A 137 3.20 4.81 4.30
CA THR A 137 3.64 5.27 5.64
C THR A 137 3.17 6.69 5.98
N PRO A 138 3.37 7.69 5.11
CA PRO A 138 2.87 9.04 5.39
C PRO A 138 1.36 9.11 5.53
N ASP A 139 0.61 8.30 4.77
CA ASP A 139 -0.85 8.30 4.85
C ASP A 139 -1.35 7.62 6.14
N ILE A 140 -0.72 6.54 6.60
CA ILE A 140 -1.03 5.91 7.88
C ILE A 140 -0.80 6.89 9.04
N ILE A 141 0.35 7.57 9.05
CA ILE A 141 0.67 8.59 10.08
C ILE A 141 -0.36 9.71 10.04
N ARG A 142 -0.72 10.19 8.85
CA ARG A 142 -1.71 11.26 8.68
C ARG A 142 -3.09 10.83 9.16
N TYR A 143 -3.52 9.61 8.84
CA TYR A 143 -4.80 9.08 9.26
C TYR A 143 -4.87 8.83 10.77
N GLY A 144 -3.80 8.37 11.38
CA GLY A 144 -3.73 8.19 12.83
C GLY A 144 -3.81 9.52 13.60
N ARG A 145 -3.30 10.60 13.03
CA ARG A 145 -3.33 11.94 13.64
C ARG A 145 -4.63 12.72 13.43
N ASN A 146 -5.59 12.20 12.75
CA ASN A 146 -6.95 12.73 12.52
C ASN A 146 -7.12 14.26 12.60
N ARG A 147 -6.26 15.01 11.93
CA ARG A 147 -6.39 16.48 11.87
C ARG A 147 -7.53 16.85 10.92
N ASN A 148 -8.69 17.14 11.46
CA ASN A 148 -9.77 17.74 10.69
C ASN A 148 -9.44 19.21 10.42
N SER A 149 -9.00 19.47 9.22
CA SER A 149 -9.00 20.83 8.69
C SER A 149 -10.39 21.11 8.12
N GLY A 150 -10.98 22.25 8.45
CA GLY A 150 -12.22 22.75 7.82
C GLY A 150 -12.05 23.10 6.33
N ASP A 151 -10.84 22.99 5.80
CA ASP A 151 -10.53 23.21 4.39
C ASP A 151 -10.54 21.87 3.61
N PRO A 152 -11.44 21.68 2.64
CA PRO A 152 -11.50 20.47 1.81
C PRO A 152 -10.24 20.26 0.96
N LYS A 153 -9.49 21.34 0.67
CA LYS A 153 -8.26 21.28 -0.13
C LYS A 153 -6.99 21.03 0.70
N HIS A 154 -7.09 21.01 2.03
CA HIS A 154 -5.94 20.79 2.90
C HIS A 154 -5.20 19.49 2.57
N GLY A 155 -3.91 19.59 2.29
CA GLY A 155 -3.05 18.46 1.92
C GLY A 155 -3.34 17.85 0.54
N MET A 156 -4.15 18.51 -0.30
CA MET A 156 -4.56 18.00 -1.61
C MET A 156 -3.35 17.79 -2.54
N VAL A 157 -2.48 18.79 -2.67
CA VAL A 157 -1.31 18.72 -3.58
C VAL A 157 -0.38 17.59 -3.15
N SER A 158 -0.02 17.56 -1.88
CA SER A 158 0.84 16.49 -1.32
C SER A 158 0.19 15.10 -1.46
N GLY A 159 -1.12 14.98 -1.24
CA GLY A 159 -1.85 13.74 -1.44
C GLY A 159 -1.91 13.32 -2.91
N ALA A 160 -2.13 14.26 -3.83
CA ALA A 160 -2.15 13.98 -5.27
C ALA A 160 -0.77 13.52 -5.78
N ILE A 161 0.30 14.18 -5.35
CA ILE A 161 1.68 13.78 -5.73
C ILE A 161 1.95 12.35 -5.24
N ARG A 162 1.70 12.05 -3.97
CA ARG A 162 1.92 10.70 -3.44
C ARG A 162 1.03 9.65 -4.11
N GLY A 163 -0.23 9.99 -4.35
CA GLY A 163 -1.17 9.11 -5.05
C GLY A 163 -0.72 8.80 -6.48
N ASN A 164 -0.24 9.79 -7.22
CA ASN A 164 0.29 9.59 -8.56
C ASN A 164 1.58 8.74 -8.55
N ILE A 165 2.51 8.99 -7.63
CA ILE A 165 3.70 8.16 -7.46
C ILE A 165 3.29 6.72 -7.12
N GLY A 166 2.35 6.54 -6.18
CA GLY A 166 1.81 5.23 -5.82
C GLY A 166 1.19 4.51 -7.02
N THR A 167 0.42 5.22 -7.84
CA THR A 167 -0.18 4.66 -9.07
C THR A 167 0.88 4.20 -10.06
N VAL A 168 1.91 5.02 -10.32
CA VAL A 168 3.01 4.67 -11.24
C VAL A 168 3.78 3.45 -10.72
N LEU A 169 4.10 3.42 -9.43
CA LEU A 169 4.78 2.27 -8.83
C LEU A 169 3.91 1.01 -8.86
N THR A 170 2.60 1.13 -8.66
CA THR A 170 1.69 -0.01 -8.77
C THR A 170 1.62 -0.55 -10.20
N ILE A 171 1.56 0.31 -11.22
CA ILE A 171 1.64 -0.10 -12.63
C ILE A 171 2.97 -0.82 -12.88
N TYR A 172 4.07 -0.28 -12.39
CA TYR A 172 5.38 -0.92 -12.51
C TYR A 172 5.41 -2.32 -11.88
N ILE A 173 4.84 -2.48 -10.66
CA ILE A 173 4.71 -3.78 -9.99
C ILE A 173 3.91 -4.76 -10.85
N ILE A 174 2.79 -4.32 -11.42
CA ILE A 174 1.97 -5.15 -12.31
C ILE A 174 2.78 -5.56 -13.54
N CYS A 175 3.53 -4.65 -14.16
CA CYS A 175 4.41 -4.99 -15.28
C CYS A 175 5.46 -6.03 -14.88
N CYS A 176 6.10 -5.89 -13.72
CA CYS A 176 7.03 -6.90 -13.22
C CYS A 176 6.37 -8.27 -13.08
N MET A 177 5.16 -8.31 -12.50
CA MET A 177 4.45 -9.56 -12.21
C MET A 177 3.89 -10.25 -13.47
N VAL A 178 3.34 -9.47 -14.42
CA VAL A 178 2.67 -10.01 -15.61
C VAL A 178 3.65 -10.26 -16.75
N ILE A 179 4.49 -9.26 -17.07
CA ILE A 179 5.42 -9.31 -18.22
C ILE A 179 6.78 -9.90 -17.82
N LYS A 180 7.00 -10.12 -16.51
CA LYS A 180 8.28 -10.61 -15.96
C LYS A 180 9.47 -9.71 -16.27
N VAL A 181 9.24 -8.39 -16.29
CA VAL A 181 10.30 -7.38 -16.55
C VAL A 181 11.19 -7.24 -15.33
N SER A 182 12.48 -7.11 -15.59
CA SER A 182 13.49 -6.93 -14.57
C SER A 182 14.43 -5.81 -15.02
N TRP A 183 14.13 -4.57 -14.64
CA TRP A 183 14.96 -3.41 -14.99
C TRP A 183 16.01 -3.08 -13.93
N ILE A 184 15.81 -3.54 -12.71
CA ILE A 184 16.77 -3.41 -11.62
C ILE A 184 17.32 -4.81 -11.37
N THR A 185 18.60 -5.02 -11.51
CA THR A 185 19.22 -6.30 -11.15
C THR A 185 19.06 -6.53 -9.65
N PRO A 186 18.71 -7.76 -9.20
CA PRO A 186 18.71 -8.06 -7.78
C PRO A 186 20.10 -7.78 -7.24
N PHE A 187 20.18 -7.11 -6.09
CA PHE A 187 21.44 -7.01 -5.35
C PHE A 187 21.78 -8.41 -4.83
N PRO A 188 22.79 -9.09 -5.39
CA PRO A 188 23.21 -10.34 -4.82
C PRO A 188 23.82 -10.04 -3.44
N ASN A 189 23.19 -10.59 -2.39
CA ASN A 189 23.81 -10.73 -1.07
C ASN A 189 24.34 -9.46 -0.40
N LEU A 190 23.53 -8.43 -0.23
CA LEU A 190 23.97 -7.25 0.52
C LEU A 190 24.14 -7.52 2.03
N PHE A 191 23.61 -8.65 2.55
CA PHE A 191 23.58 -8.96 3.97
C PHE A 191 23.94 -10.41 4.32
N ILE A 192 24.44 -11.20 3.37
CA ILE A 192 24.94 -12.55 3.65
C ILE A 192 26.42 -12.55 3.33
N GLY A 193 27.23 -12.13 4.29
CA GLY A 193 28.65 -12.40 4.40
C GLY A 193 28.84 -13.52 5.39
#